data_7629b4319ef243641a24697f3d9ccd09
#
_entry.id   7629b4319ef243641a24697f3d9ccd09
#
_cell.length_a   1.000
_cell.length_b   1.000
_cell.length_c   1.000
_cell.angle_alpha   90.00
_cell.angle_beta   90.00
_cell.angle_gamma   90.00
#
_symmetry.space_group_name_H-M   'P 1'
#
loop_
_entity.id
_entity.type
_entity.pdbx_description
1 polymer ?
#
loop_
_entity_poly.entity_id
_entity_poly.type
_entity_poly.pdbx_seq_one_letter_code
_entity_poly.pdbx_strand_id
1 'polypeptide(L)'
;MLGLTLAMRMAKQGHDVTLIEAAPSLGGLASVWNIGDIEFDRHYHVTLLSDSRLRNLVSEIGLEDEMRWIETKTGFYTDDKLYSMSNTKEFLQFPPLTLIEKLSVQAYLCLPSFG
;
A
#
# COMPACT_ATOMS: atom_id res chain seq x y z
N MET A 1 7.05 -4.95 11.03
CA MET A 1 8.07 -4.94 9.94
C MET A 1 9.37 -4.23 10.34
N LEU A 2 9.36 -2.99 10.88
CA LEU A 2 10.61 -2.26 11.22
C LEU A 2 11.54 -3.08 12.16
N GLY A 3 11.02 -3.63 13.26
CA GLY A 3 11.80 -4.42 14.21
C GLY A 3 12.41 -5.69 13.57
N LEU A 4 11.66 -6.38 12.72
CA LEU A 4 12.15 -7.58 12.00
C LEU A 4 13.29 -7.21 11.04
N THR A 5 13.12 -6.14 10.26
CA THR A 5 14.16 -5.66 9.34
C THR A 5 15.44 -5.25 10.07
N LEU A 6 15.28 -4.53 11.19
CA LEU A 6 16.42 -4.12 12.02
C LEU A 6 17.12 -5.33 12.62
N ALA A 7 16.38 -6.26 13.22
CA ALA A 7 16.90 -7.47 13.81
C ALA A 7 17.70 -8.31 12.80
N MET A 8 17.15 -8.50 11.60
CA MET A 8 17.82 -9.20 10.50
C MET A 8 19.15 -8.53 10.12
N ARG A 9 19.16 -7.21 9.95
CA ARG A 9 20.37 -6.47 9.56
C ARG A 9 21.42 -6.47 10.64
N MET A 10 21.04 -6.36 11.90
CA MET A 10 21.97 -6.45 13.04
C MET A 10 22.55 -7.85 13.16
N ALA A 11 21.75 -8.91 13.02
CA ALA A 11 22.21 -10.28 13.02
C ALA A 11 23.20 -10.57 11.87
N LYS A 12 22.94 -10.03 10.66
CA LYS A 12 23.88 -10.11 9.53
C LYS A 12 25.23 -9.43 9.80
N GLN A 13 25.28 -8.47 10.72
CA GLN A 13 26.50 -7.81 11.17
C GLN A 13 27.19 -8.54 12.33
N GLY A 14 26.67 -9.70 12.76
CA GLY A 14 27.24 -10.51 13.82
C GLY A 14 26.83 -10.10 15.23
N HIS A 15 25.80 -9.27 15.38
CA HIS A 15 25.27 -8.92 16.70
C HIS A 15 24.31 -10.00 17.21
N ASP A 16 24.35 -10.25 18.52
CA ASP A 16 23.32 -11.04 19.19
C ASP A 16 22.05 -10.18 19.31
N VAL A 17 20.95 -10.67 18.74
CA VAL A 17 19.70 -9.92 18.67
C VAL A 17 18.57 -10.70 19.33
N THR A 18 17.87 -10.05 20.26
CA THR A 18 16.63 -10.57 20.84
C THR A 18 15.45 -9.75 20.32
N LEU A 19 14.51 -10.42 19.64
CA LEU A 19 13.27 -9.81 19.17
C LEU A 19 12.14 -10.16 20.13
N ILE A 20 11.46 -9.14 20.67
CA ILE A 20 10.33 -9.30 21.59
C ILE A 20 9.07 -8.86 20.88
N GLU A 21 8.05 -9.72 20.87
CA GLU A 21 6.73 -9.46 20.28
C GLU A 21 5.65 -9.80 21.32
N ALA A 22 4.74 -8.87 21.55
CA ALA A 22 3.63 -9.06 22.50
C ALA A 22 2.42 -9.77 21.85
N ALA A 23 2.30 -9.69 20.53
CA ALA A 23 1.23 -10.36 19.80
C ALA A 23 1.57 -11.85 19.56
N PRO A 24 0.57 -12.72 19.39
CA PRO A 24 0.80 -14.15 19.10
C PRO A 24 1.48 -14.42 17.76
N SER A 25 1.49 -13.43 16.85
CA SER A 25 2.14 -13.52 15.53
C SER A 25 2.98 -12.30 15.23
N LEU A 26 4.05 -12.49 14.47
CA LEU A 26 4.89 -11.41 13.97
C LEU A 26 4.20 -10.63 12.86
N GLY A 27 4.68 -9.41 12.57
CA GLY A 27 4.26 -8.62 11.42
C GLY A 27 3.60 -7.29 11.78
N GLY A 28 2.95 -7.19 12.95
CA GLY A 28 2.25 -5.97 13.36
C GLY A 28 1.15 -5.58 12.36
N LEU A 29 1.21 -4.37 11.80
CA LEU A 29 0.24 -3.91 10.80
C LEU A 29 0.28 -4.72 9.49
N ALA A 30 1.38 -5.38 9.16
CA ALA A 30 1.51 -6.24 7.99
C ALA A 30 1.13 -7.71 8.28
N SER A 31 0.49 -7.98 9.42
CA SER A 31 -0.04 -9.31 9.73
C SER A 31 -1.31 -9.61 8.93
N VAL A 32 -1.63 -10.89 8.80
CA VAL A 32 -2.81 -11.37 8.08
C VAL A 32 -3.90 -11.88 9.04
N TRP A 33 -5.11 -11.96 8.56
CA TRP A 33 -6.21 -12.70 9.13
C TRP A 33 -6.42 -13.99 8.33
N ASN A 34 -6.63 -15.07 9.02
CA ASN A 34 -7.10 -16.31 8.40
C ASN A 34 -8.64 -16.34 8.50
N ILE A 35 -9.30 -16.32 7.35
CA ILE A 35 -10.75 -16.41 7.22
C ILE A 35 -11.07 -17.71 6.45
N GLY A 36 -11.31 -18.79 7.18
CA GLY A 36 -11.35 -20.12 6.59
C GLY A 36 -9.99 -20.48 5.99
N ASP A 37 -9.98 -20.85 4.72
CA ASP A 37 -8.75 -21.23 3.99
C ASP A 37 -8.08 -20.05 3.26
N ILE A 38 -8.55 -18.83 3.51
CA ILE A 38 -8.03 -17.61 2.84
C ILE A 38 -7.24 -16.77 3.85
N GLU A 39 -6.03 -16.40 3.46
CA GLU A 39 -5.25 -15.36 4.13
C GLU A 39 -5.63 -14.00 3.57
N PHE A 40 -5.99 -13.08 4.46
CA PHE A 40 -6.41 -11.74 4.11
C PHE A 40 -5.58 -10.70 4.86
N ASP A 41 -5.13 -9.67 4.17
CA ASP A 41 -4.41 -8.56 4.79
C ASP A 41 -5.24 -7.93 5.91
N ARG A 42 -4.67 -7.85 7.10
CA ARG A 42 -5.33 -7.25 8.27
C ARG A 42 -5.59 -5.77 8.08
N HIS A 43 -4.72 -5.11 7.36
CA HIS A 43 -4.81 -3.71 7.00
C HIS A 43 -4.58 -3.53 5.52
N TYR A 44 -5.26 -2.57 4.93
CA TYR A 44 -5.07 -2.24 3.53
C TYR A 44 -3.64 -1.75 3.28
N HIS A 45 -2.94 -2.41 2.38
CA HIS A 45 -1.61 -2.05 1.95
C HIS A 45 -1.58 -1.85 0.43
N VAL A 46 -0.97 -0.77 0.00
CA VAL A 46 -0.64 -0.54 -1.41
C VAL A 46 0.87 -0.37 -1.50
N THR A 47 1.48 -1.15 -2.36
CA THR A 47 2.89 -1.01 -2.71
C THR A 47 2.98 -0.44 -4.11
N LEU A 48 3.71 0.65 -4.27
CA LEU A 48 3.92 1.29 -5.56
C LEU A 48 5.25 0.85 -6.17
N LEU A 49 5.34 0.89 -7.50
CA LEU A 49 6.61 0.64 -8.21
C LEU A 49 7.72 1.62 -7.78
N SER A 50 7.34 2.82 -7.32
CA SER A 50 8.26 3.83 -6.79
C SER A 50 8.81 3.52 -5.40
N ASP A 51 8.24 2.54 -4.67
CA ASP A 51 8.67 2.17 -3.31
C ASP A 51 10.00 1.40 -3.34
N SER A 52 11.06 2.08 -3.70
CA SER A 52 12.39 1.49 -3.86
C SER A 52 12.93 0.85 -2.58
N ARG A 53 12.61 1.41 -1.41
CA ARG A 53 13.06 0.88 -0.11
C ARG A 53 12.45 -0.49 0.19
N LEU A 54 11.16 -0.67 -0.10
CA LEU A 54 10.49 -1.95 0.08
C LEU A 54 11.00 -2.96 -0.94
N ARG A 55 11.13 -2.57 -2.20
CA ARG A 55 11.68 -3.45 -3.26
C ARG A 55 13.09 -3.92 -2.93
N ASN A 56 13.96 -3.03 -2.44
CA ASN A 56 15.31 -3.40 -2.00
C ASN A 56 15.28 -4.37 -0.83
N LEU A 57 14.38 -4.19 0.15
CA LEU A 57 14.21 -5.14 1.24
C LEU A 57 13.76 -6.51 0.75
N VAL A 58 12.78 -6.55 -0.17
CA VAL A 58 12.27 -7.80 -0.76
C VAL A 58 13.37 -8.53 -1.51
N SER A 59 14.19 -7.81 -2.28
CA SER A 59 15.37 -8.36 -2.95
C SER A 59 16.43 -8.84 -1.95
N GLU A 60 16.68 -8.08 -0.87
CA GLU A 60 17.64 -8.43 0.19
C GLU A 60 17.28 -9.76 0.90
N ILE A 61 16.00 -10.07 1.01
CA ILE A 61 15.51 -11.33 1.61
C ILE A 61 15.25 -12.44 0.60
N GLY A 62 15.55 -12.19 -0.70
CA GLY A 62 15.46 -13.20 -1.76
C GLY A 62 14.03 -13.51 -2.24
N LEU A 63 13.09 -12.58 -2.06
CA LEU A 63 11.68 -12.72 -2.45
C LEU A 63 11.29 -11.88 -3.67
N GLU A 64 12.26 -11.36 -4.42
CA GLU A 64 11.99 -10.49 -5.57
C GLU A 64 11.17 -11.20 -6.65
N ASP A 65 11.46 -12.47 -6.92
CA ASP A 65 10.77 -13.29 -7.93
C ASP A 65 9.33 -13.68 -7.51
N GLU A 66 9.02 -13.57 -6.22
CA GLU A 66 7.67 -13.81 -5.69
C GLU A 66 6.76 -12.58 -5.80
N MET A 67 7.33 -11.39 -5.99
CA MET A 67 6.54 -10.17 -6.15
C MET A 67 5.86 -10.11 -7.51
N ARG A 68 4.55 -9.93 -7.47
CA ARG A 68 3.74 -9.73 -8.68
C ARG A 68 3.09 -8.36 -8.65
N TRP A 69 3.28 -7.61 -9.71
CA TRP A 69 2.69 -6.30 -9.88
C TRP A 69 1.37 -6.43 -10.64
N ILE A 70 0.30 -5.94 -10.02
CA ILE A 70 -1.04 -6.00 -10.59
C ILE A 70 -1.54 -4.57 -10.75
N GLU A 71 -2.05 -4.24 -11.92
CA GLU A 71 -2.72 -2.97 -12.14
C GLU A 71 -4.08 -2.98 -11.41
N THR A 72 -4.24 -2.07 -10.47
CA THR A 72 -5.50 -1.91 -9.73
C THR A 72 -6.35 -0.82 -10.35
N LYS A 73 -7.67 -1.01 -10.30
CA LYS A 73 -8.64 0.01 -10.72
C LYS A 73 -9.37 0.53 -9.50
N THR A 74 -9.44 1.85 -9.40
CA THR A 74 -10.21 2.52 -8.35
C THR A 74 -11.60 2.82 -8.86
N GLY A 75 -12.61 2.46 -8.08
CA GLY A 75 -14.01 2.77 -8.38
C GLY A 75 -14.62 3.65 -7.29
N PHE A 76 -15.57 4.48 -7.68
CA PHE A 76 -16.37 5.29 -6.79
C PHE A 76 -17.84 4.87 -6.90
N TYR A 77 -18.45 4.48 -5.78
CA TYR A 77 -19.84 4.08 -5.72
C TYR A 77 -20.71 5.22 -5.17
N THR A 78 -21.63 5.72 -5.97
CA THR A 78 -22.62 6.73 -5.60
C THR A 78 -23.87 6.61 -6.47
N ASP A 79 -25.02 7.03 -5.96
CA ASP A 79 -26.31 6.98 -6.67
C ASP A 79 -26.62 5.60 -7.26
N ASP A 80 -26.34 4.53 -6.50
CA ASP A 80 -26.50 3.12 -6.87
C ASP A 80 -25.73 2.71 -8.14
N LYS A 81 -24.64 3.43 -8.47
CA LYS A 81 -23.77 3.14 -9.61
C LYS A 81 -22.30 3.14 -9.21
N LEU A 82 -21.56 2.26 -9.85
CA LEU A 82 -20.10 2.20 -9.75
C LEU A 82 -19.50 2.95 -10.94
N TYR A 83 -18.68 3.95 -10.63
CA TYR A 83 -17.94 4.71 -11.62
C TYR A 83 -16.45 4.40 -11.51
N SER A 84 -15.79 4.18 -12.63
CA SER A 84 -14.33 4.05 -12.65
C SER A 84 -13.68 5.42 -12.44
N MET A 85 -12.63 5.46 -11.61
CA MET A 85 -11.91 6.69 -11.27
C MET A 85 -10.39 6.42 -11.15
N SER A 86 -9.85 5.66 -12.07
CA SER A 86 -8.45 5.21 -12.03
C SER A 86 -7.49 6.18 -12.73
N ASN A 87 -8.01 7.14 -13.51
CA ASN A 87 -7.18 8.08 -14.27
C ASN A 87 -7.89 9.43 -14.48
N THR A 88 -7.12 10.42 -14.92
CA THR A 88 -7.61 11.80 -15.13
C THR A 88 -8.77 11.88 -16.12
N LYS A 89 -8.79 11.05 -17.17
CA LYS A 89 -9.87 11.05 -18.16
C LYS A 89 -11.17 10.57 -17.52
N GLU A 90 -11.14 9.51 -16.75
CA GLU A 90 -12.29 8.99 -16.02
C GLU A 90 -12.78 9.98 -14.96
N PHE A 91 -11.86 10.65 -14.26
CA PHE A 91 -12.19 11.74 -13.32
C PHE A 91 -12.93 12.89 -14.04
N LEU A 92 -12.44 13.34 -15.19
CA LEU A 92 -13.11 14.40 -15.96
C LEU A 92 -14.50 13.97 -16.47
N GLN A 93 -14.69 12.68 -16.74
CA GLN A 93 -15.96 12.12 -17.17
C GLN A 93 -16.90 11.76 -16.01
N PHE A 94 -16.46 11.88 -14.76
CA PHE A 94 -17.24 11.51 -13.58
C PHE A 94 -18.53 12.35 -13.46
N PRO A 95 -19.74 11.75 -13.63
CA PRO A 95 -20.99 12.52 -13.75
C PRO A 95 -21.41 13.25 -12.47
N PRO A 96 -21.16 12.71 -11.23
CA PRO A 96 -21.60 13.35 -10.01
C PRO A 96 -20.96 14.70 -9.71
N LEU A 97 -19.85 15.05 -10.37
CA LEU A 97 -19.17 16.34 -10.19
C LEU A 97 -19.40 17.26 -11.37
N THR A 98 -19.74 18.51 -11.09
CA THR A 98 -19.79 19.58 -12.06
C THR A 98 -18.39 19.96 -12.55
N LEU A 99 -18.29 20.67 -13.66
CA LEU A 99 -16.99 21.10 -14.20
C LEU A 99 -16.22 22.00 -13.21
N ILE A 100 -16.93 22.87 -12.49
CA ILE A 100 -16.33 23.77 -11.49
C ILE A 100 -15.74 22.97 -10.34
N GLU A 101 -16.45 21.97 -9.83
CA GLU A 101 -15.98 21.10 -8.76
C GLU A 101 -14.75 20.27 -9.20
N LYS A 102 -14.76 19.75 -10.42
CA LYS A 102 -13.61 19.05 -11.00
C LYS A 102 -12.37 19.94 -11.09
N LEU A 103 -12.53 21.19 -11.53
CA LEU A 103 -11.44 22.16 -11.59
C LEU A 103 -10.93 22.53 -10.19
N SER A 104 -11.82 22.67 -9.21
CA SER A 104 -11.45 22.96 -7.82
C SER A 104 -10.63 21.82 -7.20
N VAL A 105 -11.04 20.57 -7.39
CA VAL A 105 -10.30 19.39 -6.92
C VAL A 105 -8.92 19.33 -7.59
N GLN A 106 -8.86 19.54 -8.92
CA GLN A 106 -7.60 19.52 -9.65
C GLN A 106 -6.64 20.62 -9.18
N ALA A 107 -7.15 21.83 -8.94
CA ALA A 107 -6.36 22.94 -8.42
C ALA A 107 -5.80 22.62 -7.03
N TYR A 108 -6.61 22.00 -6.16
CA TYR A 108 -6.18 21.58 -4.82
C TYR A 108 -5.07 20.52 -4.87
N LEU A 109 -5.18 19.53 -5.77
CA LEU A 109 -4.18 18.48 -5.94
C LEU A 109 -2.86 18.99 -6.55
N CYS A 110 -2.90 20.12 -7.28
CA CYS A 110 -1.70 20.76 -7.84
C CYS A 110 -1.01 21.74 -6.87
N LEU A 111 -1.62 22.03 -5.71
CA LEU A 111 -0.94 22.83 -4.70
C LEU A 111 0.18 22.00 -4.08
N PRO A 112 1.42 22.56 -3.94
CA PRO A 112 2.50 21.86 -3.27
C PRO A 112 2.06 21.55 -1.83
N SER A 113 2.05 20.27 -1.49
CA SER A 113 1.86 19.84 -0.11
C SER A 113 3.01 20.44 0.70
N PHE A 114 2.71 21.41 1.57
CA PHE A 114 3.66 21.86 2.57
C PHE A 114 3.97 20.65 3.46
N GLY A 115 5.18 20.09 3.25
CA GLY A 115 5.76 19.04 4.07
C GLY A 115 6.23 19.58 5.42
#